data_7a89cc8dc82864722557ca8070685e11
#
_entry.id   7a89cc8dc82864722557ca8070685e11
#
_cell.length_a   1.000
_cell.length_b   1.000
_cell.length_c   1.000
_cell.angle_alpha   90.00
_cell.angle_beta   90.00
_cell.angle_gamma   90.00
#
_symmetry.space_group_name_H-M   'P 1'
#
loop_
_entity.id
_entity.type
_entity.pdbx_description
1 polymer ?
#
loop_
_entity_poly.entity_id
_entity_poly.type
_entity_poly.pdbx_seq_one_letter_code
_entity_poly.pdbx_strand_id
1 'polypeptide(L)'
;GQDFGVIGLHGGYSYYRWTASAEVAYSTVHGGIATLGRVQWLANRNLKIGVLGRYYDHKFYSFQAAAICENSRVQNESGAMLRIEARPWDRLSLTAYADFFADYWPRYGMTKSSNGQELMLEGKFEVSGKHTLSLRYQMKRKAANDLILPRHRMKAQWTCLPSGKWKLQSTALVHMAPTKEPGFGFSQLVQGKMLKEDALRLGLMAGYFHAPDYLTRIYIYEPSLWNSTS
;
A
#
# COMPACT_ATOMS: atom_id res chain seq x y z
N GLY A 1 -2.14 -37.09 -1.72
CA GLY A 1 -2.40 -35.67 -1.44
C GLY A 1 -2.03 -35.38 0.01
N GLN A 2 -1.47 -34.23 0.31
CA GLN A 2 -1.28 -33.79 1.69
C GLN A 2 -2.51 -32.99 2.09
N ASP A 3 -3.11 -33.32 3.22
CA ASP A 3 -4.20 -32.56 3.78
C ASP A 3 -3.65 -31.25 4.32
N PHE A 4 -4.28 -30.14 3.97
CA PHE A 4 -3.87 -28.82 4.34
C PHE A 4 -4.95 -28.14 5.19
N GLY A 5 -4.56 -27.61 6.33
CA GLY A 5 -5.45 -26.87 7.22
C GLY A 5 -4.78 -25.66 7.84
N VAL A 6 -5.56 -24.62 8.04
CA VAL A 6 -5.19 -23.44 8.83
C VAL A 6 -6.29 -23.22 9.87
N ILE A 7 -5.88 -23.05 11.11
CA ILE A 7 -6.77 -22.71 12.23
C ILE A 7 -6.43 -21.29 12.65
N GLY A 8 -7.42 -20.42 12.70
CA GLY A 8 -7.24 -19.03 13.09
C GLY A 8 -8.19 -18.59 14.20
N LEU A 9 -7.70 -17.72 15.06
CA LEU A 9 -8.47 -17.00 16.07
C LEU A 9 -8.23 -15.52 15.89
N HIS A 10 -9.30 -14.74 15.86
CA HIS A 10 -9.22 -13.28 15.82
C HIS A 10 -10.15 -12.65 16.85
N GLY A 11 -9.79 -11.49 17.32
CA GLY A 11 -10.60 -10.72 18.25
C GLY A 11 -10.29 -9.23 18.15
N GLY A 12 -11.23 -8.43 18.61
CA GLY A 12 -11.08 -6.97 18.64
C GLY A 12 -11.85 -6.36 19.78
N TYR A 13 -11.37 -5.23 20.25
CA TYR A 13 -11.96 -4.47 21.32
C TYR A 13 -11.92 -2.97 20.99
N SER A 14 -13.02 -2.29 21.19
CA SER A 14 -13.12 -0.84 21.01
C SER A 14 -13.64 -0.19 22.29
N TYR A 15 -12.88 0.75 22.79
CA TYR A 15 -13.25 1.52 23.97
C TYR A 15 -12.91 2.99 23.79
N TYR A 16 -13.92 3.83 23.85
CA TYR A 16 -13.82 5.28 23.74
C TYR A 16 -13.09 5.74 22.47
N ARG A 17 -11.79 6.04 22.55
CA ARG A 17 -10.93 6.50 21.44
C ARG A 17 -9.92 5.45 20.99
N TRP A 18 -9.98 4.27 21.56
CA TRP A 18 -9.08 3.18 21.30
C TRP A 18 -9.77 2.04 20.58
N THR A 19 -9.10 1.49 19.61
CA THR A 19 -9.51 0.23 18.97
C THR A 19 -8.29 -0.66 18.90
N ALA A 20 -8.42 -1.87 19.40
CA ALA A 20 -7.38 -2.91 19.32
C ALA A 20 -7.95 -4.14 18.61
N SER A 21 -7.13 -4.81 17.82
CA SER A 21 -7.46 -6.09 17.22
C SER A 21 -6.23 -6.98 17.17
N ALA A 22 -6.43 -8.28 17.29
CA ALA A 22 -5.39 -9.28 17.17
C ALA A 22 -5.90 -10.51 16.42
N GLU A 23 -5.00 -11.13 15.69
CA GLU A 23 -5.25 -12.37 14.97
C GLU A 23 -4.05 -13.31 15.16
N VAL A 24 -4.34 -14.59 15.39
CA VAL A 24 -3.35 -15.67 15.45
C VAL A 24 -3.83 -16.78 14.54
N ALA A 25 -2.96 -17.29 13.69
CA ALA A 25 -3.25 -18.42 12.82
C ALA A 25 -2.14 -19.48 12.93
N TYR A 26 -2.52 -20.74 12.81
CA TYR A 26 -1.63 -21.89 12.86
C TYR A 26 -1.83 -22.75 11.61
N SER A 27 -0.73 -23.06 10.93
CA SER A 27 -0.71 -23.97 9.78
C SER A 27 -0.47 -25.41 10.23
N THR A 28 -1.37 -26.33 9.94
CA THR A 28 -1.29 -27.73 10.39
C THR A 28 -0.22 -28.54 9.68
N VAL A 29 0.13 -28.19 8.42
CA VAL A 29 1.06 -28.99 7.60
C VAL A 29 2.51 -28.83 8.04
N HIS A 30 2.93 -27.61 8.34
CA HIS A 30 4.33 -27.31 8.67
C HIS A 30 4.53 -26.81 10.10
N GLY A 31 3.46 -26.66 10.86
CA GLY A 31 3.54 -26.25 12.27
C GLY A 31 3.92 -24.79 12.49
N GLY A 32 3.70 -23.91 11.51
CA GLY A 32 4.04 -22.50 11.60
C GLY A 32 2.92 -21.64 12.18
N ILE A 33 3.28 -20.54 12.84
CA ILE A 33 2.36 -19.57 13.44
C ILE A 33 2.46 -18.23 12.67
N ALA A 34 1.32 -17.59 12.49
CA ALA A 34 1.23 -16.19 12.05
C ALA A 34 0.46 -15.38 13.08
N THR A 35 0.96 -14.21 13.43
CA THR A 35 0.30 -13.28 14.36
C THR A 35 0.28 -11.87 13.79
N LEU A 36 -0.83 -11.17 14.00
CA LEU A 36 -1.04 -9.79 13.64
C LEU A 36 -1.73 -9.07 14.79
N GLY A 37 -1.17 -7.96 15.24
CA GLY A 37 -1.79 -7.12 16.26
C GLY A 37 -1.85 -5.67 15.79
N ARG A 38 -2.95 -4.98 16.08
CA ARG A 38 -3.16 -3.58 15.72
C ARG A 38 -3.79 -2.82 16.87
N VAL A 39 -3.28 -1.64 17.14
CA VAL A 39 -3.88 -0.67 18.05
C VAL A 39 -4.03 0.66 17.34
N GLN A 40 -5.19 1.28 17.46
CA GLN A 40 -5.49 2.60 16.93
C GLN A 40 -5.97 3.51 18.04
N TRP A 41 -5.50 4.74 18.00
CA TRP A 41 -5.90 5.81 18.90
C TRP A 41 -6.41 7.01 18.10
N LEU A 42 -7.65 7.42 18.38
CA LEU A 42 -8.24 8.65 17.87
C LEU A 42 -7.95 9.77 18.86
N ALA A 43 -6.78 10.42 18.72
CA ALA A 43 -6.34 11.47 19.64
C ALA A 43 -7.36 12.62 19.70
N ASN A 44 -7.86 13.02 18.53
CA ASN A 44 -8.97 13.96 18.37
C ASN A 44 -9.67 13.72 17.03
N ARG A 45 -10.66 14.55 16.66
CA ARG A 45 -11.40 14.42 15.37
C ARG A 45 -10.51 14.50 14.14
N ASN A 46 -9.34 15.14 14.28
CA ASN A 46 -8.43 15.43 13.17
C ASN A 46 -7.13 14.61 13.20
N LEU A 47 -6.90 13.81 14.26
CA LEU A 47 -5.64 13.06 14.41
C LEU A 47 -5.93 11.64 14.87
N LYS A 48 -5.47 10.68 14.05
CA LYS A 48 -5.53 9.25 14.30
C LYS A 48 -4.13 8.65 14.18
N ILE A 49 -3.74 7.87 15.18
CA ILE A 49 -2.46 7.18 15.23
C ILE A 49 -2.73 5.69 15.33
N GLY A 50 -2.04 4.89 14.55
CA GLY A 50 -2.15 3.44 14.55
C GLY A 50 -0.78 2.79 14.61
N VAL A 51 -0.66 1.75 15.40
CA VAL A 51 0.50 0.86 15.46
C VAL A 51 0.03 -0.54 15.09
N LEU A 52 0.83 -1.22 14.27
CA LEU A 52 0.61 -2.60 13.86
C LEU A 52 1.90 -3.38 14.07
N GLY A 53 1.79 -4.53 14.73
CA GLY A 53 2.88 -5.50 14.86
C GLY A 53 2.51 -6.79 14.14
N ARG A 54 3.48 -7.44 13.49
CA ARG A 54 3.28 -8.71 12.79
C ARG A 54 4.46 -9.65 12.99
N TYR A 55 4.14 -10.93 13.05
CA TYR A 55 5.10 -12.03 13.07
C TYR A 55 4.56 -13.20 12.27
N TYR A 56 5.32 -13.65 11.29
CA TYR A 56 5.00 -14.80 10.44
C TYR A 56 6.16 -15.76 10.42
N ASP A 57 5.95 -16.94 11.02
CA ASP A 57 6.94 -18.01 11.02
C ASP A 57 7.29 -18.42 9.57
N HIS A 58 8.53 -18.85 9.35
CA HIS A 58 8.97 -19.33 8.05
C HIS A 58 8.27 -20.63 7.62
N LYS A 59 7.72 -21.39 8.59
CA LYS A 59 6.94 -22.62 8.36
C LYS A 59 5.44 -22.33 8.14
N PHE A 60 4.98 -21.10 8.41
CA PHE A 60 3.57 -20.78 8.19
C PHE A 60 3.25 -20.81 6.71
N TYR A 61 2.18 -21.51 6.37
CA TYR A 61 1.73 -21.63 4.99
C TYR A 61 0.21 -21.53 4.90
N SER A 62 -0.27 -20.64 4.04
CA SER A 62 -1.69 -20.48 3.73
C SER A 62 -1.85 -20.04 2.27
N PHE A 63 -2.78 -20.69 1.55
CA PHE A 63 -3.10 -20.30 0.17
C PHE A 63 -3.89 -18.99 0.08
N GLN A 64 -4.64 -18.65 1.11
CA GLN A 64 -5.58 -17.53 1.10
C GLN A 64 -5.19 -16.39 2.06
N ALA A 65 -4.03 -16.47 2.70
CA ALA A 65 -3.61 -15.42 3.60
C ALA A 65 -3.34 -14.12 2.84
N ALA A 66 -4.07 -13.06 3.20
CA ALA A 66 -3.96 -11.71 2.65
C ALA A 66 -3.58 -10.70 3.74
N ALA A 67 -2.65 -11.06 4.61
CA ALA A 67 -2.18 -10.16 5.66
C ALA A 67 -1.17 -9.14 5.12
N ILE A 68 -0.96 -8.05 5.88
CA ILE A 68 0.04 -7.04 5.55
C ILE A 68 1.43 -7.68 5.68
N CYS A 69 2.11 -7.88 4.55
CA CYS A 69 3.47 -8.39 4.49
C CYS A 69 4.26 -7.76 3.34
N GLU A 70 5.57 -7.81 3.44
CA GLU A 70 6.49 -7.34 2.41
C GLU A 70 6.87 -8.41 1.39
N ASN A 71 6.67 -9.66 1.76
CA ASN A 71 6.93 -10.81 0.92
C ASN A 71 5.69 -11.17 0.08
N SER A 72 5.88 -11.94 -0.98
CA SER A 72 4.78 -12.43 -1.82
C SER A 72 3.86 -13.44 -1.10
N ARG A 73 4.32 -13.95 0.03
CA ARG A 73 3.58 -14.87 0.90
C ARG A 73 3.67 -14.39 2.34
N VAL A 74 2.63 -14.66 3.11
CA VAL A 74 2.56 -14.37 4.55
C VAL A 74 3.39 -15.40 5.29
N GLN A 75 4.70 -15.27 5.26
CA GLN A 75 5.65 -16.15 5.96
C GLN A 75 7.03 -15.51 6.09
N ASN A 76 7.83 -15.96 7.06
CA ASN A 76 9.22 -15.56 7.25
C ASN A 76 9.41 -14.05 7.42
N GLU A 77 8.55 -13.39 8.20
CA GLU A 77 8.63 -11.95 8.38
C GLU A 77 8.20 -11.54 9.78
N SER A 78 8.92 -10.59 10.36
CA SER A 78 8.41 -9.79 11.47
C SER A 78 8.45 -8.32 11.09
N GLY A 79 7.55 -7.53 11.66
CA GLY A 79 7.53 -6.11 11.37
C GLY A 79 6.66 -5.31 12.33
N ALA A 80 6.94 -4.02 12.33
CA ALA A 80 6.16 -3.04 13.05
C ALA A 80 5.91 -1.82 12.16
N MET A 81 4.67 -1.36 12.12
CA MET A 81 4.26 -0.20 11.35
C MET A 81 3.63 0.85 12.26
N LEU A 82 4.06 2.08 12.13
CA LEU A 82 3.40 3.26 12.66
C LEU A 82 2.69 3.99 11.52
N ARG A 83 1.41 4.33 11.71
CA ARG A 83 0.60 5.12 10.77
C ARG A 83 -0.02 6.31 11.46
N ILE A 84 0.07 7.47 10.84
CA ILE A 84 -0.51 8.72 11.31
C ILE A 84 -1.41 9.28 10.19
N GLU A 85 -2.64 9.62 10.56
CA GLU A 85 -3.60 10.32 9.69
C GLU A 85 -4.00 11.61 10.39
N ALA A 86 -3.79 12.73 9.71
CA ALA A 86 -4.08 14.05 10.27
C ALA A 86 -4.88 14.91 9.29
N ARG A 87 -5.77 15.72 9.82
CA ARG A 87 -6.48 16.80 9.08
C ARG A 87 -6.22 18.13 9.79
N PRO A 88 -5.05 18.76 9.57
CA PRO A 88 -4.74 20.04 10.21
C PRO A 88 -5.72 21.14 9.80
N TRP A 89 -6.28 21.06 8.59
CA TRP A 89 -7.32 21.94 8.08
C TRP A 89 -8.39 21.14 7.33
N ASP A 90 -9.57 21.67 7.20
CA ASP A 90 -10.71 20.99 6.54
C ASP A 90 -10.38 20.56 5.10
N ARG A 91 -9.48 21.29 4.43
CA ARG A 91 -9.09 21.03 3.04
C ARG A 91 -7.79 20.24 2.90
N LEU A 92 -7.09 19.94 3.98
CA LEU A 92 -5.81 19.22 3.94
C LEU A 92 -5.89 17.93 4.74
N SER A 93 -5.68 16.80 4.07
CA SER A 93 -5.50 15.50 4.69
C SER A 93 -4.06 15.03 4.51
N LEU A 94 -3.41 14.65 5.60
CA LEU A 94 -2.06 14.11 5.62
C LEU A 94 -2.10 12.67 6.08
N THR A 95 -1.36 11.80 5.40
CA THR A 95 -1.15 10.42 5.82
C THR A 95 0.34 10.13 5.77
N ALA A 96 0.88 9.61 6.87
CA ALA A 96 2.25 9.14 6.93
C ALA A 96 2.29 7.73 7.51
N TYR A 97 3.20 6.90 7.04
CA TYR A 97 3.54 5.66 7.73
C TYR A 97 5.05 5.37 7.65
N ALA A 98 5.52 4.66 8.68
CA ALA A 98 6.83 4.05 8.73
C ALA A 98 6.64 2.56 9.04
N ASP A 99 7.16 1.71 8.18
CA ASP A 99 7.14 0.26 8.32
C ASP A 99 8.56 -0.28 8.39
N PHE A 100 8.85 -1.06 9.44
CA PHE A 100 10.12 -1.74 9.65
C PHE A 100 9.87 -3.23 9.67
N PHE A 101 10.63 -3.97 8.89
CA PHE A 101 10.46 -5.41 8.74
C PHE A 101 11.79 -6.14 8.63
N ALA A 102 11.78 -7.41 9.01
CA ALA A 102 12.93 -8.29 8.92
C ALA A 102 12.49 -9.70 8.52
N ASP A 103 13.31 -10.34 7.71
CA ASP A 103 13.20 -11.76 7.37
C ASP A 103 14.17 -12.55 8.29
N TYR A 104 13.71 -13.61 8.93
CA TYR A 104 14.55 -14.44 9.80
C TYR A 104 15.41 -15.42 9.01
N TRP A 105 14.88 -15.96 7.91
CA TRP A 105 15.58 -16.85 7.00
C TRP A 105 15.92 -16.14 5.70
N PRO A 106 17.05 -16.48 5.07
CA PRO A 106 17.37 -15.97 3.74
C PRO A 106 16.23 -16.26 2.77
N ARG A 107 15.84 -15.25 2.01
CA ARG A 107 14.90 -15.42 0.89
C ARG A 107 15.61 -16.02 -0.30
N TYR A 108 14.84 -16.53 -1.26
CA TYR A 108 15.39 -17.00 -2.53
C TYR A 108 16.31 -15.95 -3.18
N GLY A 109 17.52 -16.35 -3.55
CA GLY A 109 18.54 -15.45 -4.10
C GLY A 109 19.29 -14.60 -3.06
N MET A 110 19.13 -14.88 -1.76
CA MET A 110 19.84 -14.20 -0.67
C MET A 110 20.70 -15.19 0.11
N THR A 111 21.87 -14.76 0.56
CA THR A 111 22.76 -15.58 1.39
C THR A 111 22.53 -15.38 2.88
N LYS A 112 21.90 -14.28 3.27
CA LYS A 112 21.66 -13.89 4.66
C LYS A 112 20.23 -13.43 4.88
N SER A 113 19.79 -13.49 6.14
CA SER A 113 18.58 -12.82 6.59
C SER A 113 18.72 -11.30 6.35
N SER A 114 17.60 -10.64 6.13
CA SER A 114 17.59 -9.23 5.76
C SER A 114 16.55 -8.43 6.54
N ASN A 115 16.77 -7.14 6.61
CA ASN A 115 15.81 -6.18 7.11
C ASN A 115 15.49 -5.14 6.04
N GLY A 116 14.42 -4.41 6.26
CA GLY A 116 14.02 -3.34 5.39
C GLY A 116 13.18 -2.31 6.11
N GLN A 117 12.96 -1.22 5.42
CA GLN A 117 12.08 -0.15 5.89
C GLN A 117 11.36 0.50 4.72
N GLU A 118 10.16 0.95 5.00
CA GLU A 118 9.35 1.73 4.08
C GLU A 118 8.79 2.96 4.80
N LEU A 119 8.99 4.13 4.21
CA LEU A 119 8.44 5.39 4.68
C LEU A 119 7.53 5.96 3.59
N MET A 120 6.35 6.46 3.96
CA MET A 120 5.44 7.12 3.04
C MET A 120 4.86 8.37 3.67
N LEU A 121 4.78 9.42 2.87
CA LEU A 121 4.06 10.66 3.17
C LEU A 121 3.13 10.99 2.01
N GLU A 122 1.86 11.18 2.30
CA GLU A 122 0.86 11.63 1.34
C GLU A 122 0.11 12.85 1.87
N GLY A 123 0.02 13.88 1.06
CA GLY A 123 -0.82 15.04 1.28
C GLY A 123 -1.90 15.13 0.20
N LYS A 124 -3.16 15.34 0.61
CA LYS A 124 -4.29 15.62 -0.28
C LYS A 124 -4.84 16.99 0.09
N PHE A 125 -4.82 17.90 -0.87
CA PHE A 125 -5.32 19.26 -0.72
C PHE A 125 -6.52 19.52 -1.64
N GLU A 126 -7.65 19.84 -1.04
CA GLU A 126 -8.85 20.26 -1.75
C GLU A 126 -8.78 21.75 -2.06
N VAL A 127 -8.30 22.08 -3.27
CA VAL A 127 -8.21 23.47 -3.74
C VAL A 127 -9.59 24.11 -3.81
N SER A 128 -10.58 23.32 -4.25
CA SER A 128 -11.99 23.68 -4.27
C SER A 128 -12.84 22.40 -4.24
N GLY A 129 -14.15 22.50 -4.08
CA GLY A 129 -15.05 21.34 -4.12
C GLY A 129 -14.99 20.52 -5.42
N LYS A 130 -14.28 21.00 -6.44
CA LYS A 130 -14.11 20.32 -7.73
C LYS A 130 -12.66 19.91 -8.03
N HIS A 131 -11.70 20.45 -7.33
CA HIS A 131 -10.27 20.26 -7.61
C HIS A 131 -9.53 19.73 -6.38
N THR A 132 -8.86 18.59 -6.56
CA THR A 132 -8.03 17.98 -5.53
C THR A 132 -6.62 17.75 -6.07
N LEU A 133 -5.62 18.17 -5.32
CA LEU A 133 -4.20 17.86 -5.55
C LEU A 133 -3.74 16.84 -4.53
N SER A 134 -3.12 15.75 -4.97
CA SER A 134 -2.50 14.74 -4.12
C SER A 134 -1.03 14.64 -4.46
N LEU A 135 -0.19 14.71 -3.44
CA LEU A 135 1.26 14.50 -3.54
C LEU A 135 1.63 13.34 -2.64
N ARG A 136 2.36 12.37 -3.16
CA ARG A 136 2.87 11.23 -2.39
C ARG A 136 4.36 11.06 -2.62
N TYR A 137 5.07 10.91 -1.54
CA TYR A 137 6.46 10.47 -1.51
C TYR A 137 6.56 9.14 -0.77
N GLN A 138 7.34 8.22 -1.30
CA GLN A 138 7.61 6.90 -0.71
C GLN A 138 9.09 6.59 -0.86
N MET A 139 9.72 6.20 0.24
CA MET A 139 11.07 5.64 0.25
C MET A 139 10.99 4.20 0.74
N LYS A 140 11.63 3.28 0.02
CA LYS A 140 11.70 1.88 0.40
C LYS A 140 13.13 1.37 0.31
N ARG A 141 13.62 0.80 1.41
CA ARG A 141 14.87 0.05 1.47
C ARG A 141 14.53 -1.41 1.73
N LYS A 142 14.87 -2.26 0.80
CA LYS A 142 14.69 -3.71 0.92
C LYS A 142 15.86 -4.39 0.22
N ALA A 143 16.45 -5.39 0.86
CA ALA A 143 17.53 -6.15 0.25
C ALA A 143 17.04 -6.96 -0.96
N ALA A 144 17.83 -6.94 -2.02
CA ALA A 144 17.69 -7.78 -3.21
C ALA A 144 19.08 -8.22 -3.64
N ASN A 145 19.30 -9.53 -3.78
CA ASN A 145 20.62 -10.12 -4.09
C ASN A 145 21.73 -9.60 -3.17
N ASP A 146 21.47 -9.59 -1.86
CA ASP A 146 22.36 -9.09 -0.79
C ASP A 146 22.72 -7.59 -0.88
N LEU A 147 22.11 -6.83 -1.78
CA LEU A 147 22.27 -5.39 -1.90
C LEU A 147 21.02 -4.68 -1.33
N ILE A 148 21.28 -3.68 -0.48
CA ILE A 148 20.21 -2.82 0.06
C ILE A 148 20.27 -1.48 -0.65
N LEU A 149 19.40 -1.28 -1.63
CA LEU A 149 19.31 -0.03 -2.37
C LEU A 149 18.01 0.71 -2.02
N PRO A 150 18.09 1.98 -1.58
CA PRO A 150 16.92 2.79 -1.36
C PRO A 150 16.27 3.13 -2.71
N ARG A 151 14.95 2.98 -2.78
CA ARG A 151 14.14 3.39 -3.92
C ARG A 151 13.22 4.50 -3.49
N HIS A 152 13.18 5.57 -4.26
CA HIS A 152 12.34 6.72 -4.02
C HIS A 152 11.28 6.79 -5.10
N ARG A 153 10.04 7.03 -4.70
CA ARG A 153 8.90 7.18 -5.60
C ARG A 153 8.16 8.44 -5.25
N MET A 154 7.91 9.26 -6.25
CA MET A 154 7.10 10.45 -6.13
C MET A 154 5.90 10.34 -7.06
N LYS A 155 4.74 10.74 -6.57
CA LYS A 155 3.50 10.80 -7.35
C LYS A 155 2.83 12.13 -7.09
N ALA A 156 2.54 12.86 -8.14
CA ALA A 156 1.65 14.02 -8.13
C ALA A 156 0.40 13.69 -8.93
N GLN A 157 -0.77 13.95 -8.38
CA GLN A 157 -2.04 13.68 -9.02
C GLN A 157 -2.98 14.86 -8.83
N TRP A 158 -3.47 15.40 -9.92
CA TRP A 158 -4.53 16.38 -9.93
C TRP A 158 -5.82 15.74 -10.41
N THR A 159 -6.88 15.94 -9.67
CA THR A 159 -8.22 15.45 -10.01
C THR A 159 -9.16 16.64 -10.09
N CYS A 160 -9.91 16.72 -11.17
CA CYS A 160 -10.96 17.71 -11.40
C CYS A 160 -12.30 17.00 -11.65
N LEU A 161 -13.34 17.48 -11.00
CA LEU A 161 -14.74 17.07 -11.17
C LEU A 161 -15.54 18.25 -11.71
N PRO A 162 -15.46 18.57 -13.01
CA PRO A 162 -16.12 19.75 -13.59
C PRO A 162 -17.64 19.73 -13.35
N SER A 163 -18.22 18.53 -13.38
CA SER A 163 -19.61 18.25 -13.01
C SER A 163 -19.67 16.90 -12.28
N GLY A 164 -20.79 16.58 -11.64
CA GLY A 164 -20.96 15.26 -10.99
C GLY A 164 -20.87 14.06 -11.96
N LYS A 165 -20.88 14.31 -13.27
CA LYS A 165 -20.81 13.28 -14.32
C LYS A 165 -19.41 13.07 -14.90
N TRP A 166 -18.50 14.04 -14.79
CA TRP A 166 -17.18 14.00 -15.42
C TRP A 166 -16.07 14.03 -14.37
N LYS A 167 -15.06 13.18 -14.57
CA LYS A 167 -13.81 13.18 -13.83
C LYS A 167 -12.64 13.29 -14.80
N LEU A 168 -11.77 14.26 -14.55
CA LEU A 168 -10.48 14.43 -15.21
C LEU A 168 -9.40 14.16 -14.18
N GLN A 169 -8.39 13.38 -14.53
CA GLN A 169 -7.30 13.04 -13.62
C GLN A 169 -5.98 13.04 -14.38
N SER A 170 -5.06 13.90 -13.97
CA SER A 170 -3.68 13.94 -14.44
C SER A 170 -2.77 13.35 -13.38
N THR A 171 -1.86 12.49 -13.76
CA THR A 171 -0.92 11.84 -12.84
C THR A 171 0.49 11.94 -13.40
N ALA A 172 1.43 12.38 -12.57
CA ALA A 172 2.86 12.36 -12.85
C ALA A 172 3.56 11.47 -11.82
N LEU A 173 4.51 10.66 -12.28
CA LEU A 173 5.25 9.68 -11.49
C LEU A 173 6.74 9.84 -11.76
N VAL A 174 7.55 9.77 -10.70
CA VAL A 174 9.01 9.73 -10.81
C VAL A 174 9.52 8.65 -9.86
N HIS A 175 10.30 7.72 -10.39
CA HIS A 175 10.96 6.67 -9.63
C HIS A 175 12.48 6.81 -9.74
N MET A 176 13.16 6.78 -8.60
CA MET A 176 14.61 6.92 -8.52
C MET A 176 15.21 5.79 -7.71
N ALA A 177 16.36 5.28 -8.16
CA ALA A 177 17.20 4.34 -7.44
C ALA A 177 18.65 4.77 -7.58
N PRO A 178 19.55 4.51 -6.59
CA PRO A 178 20.95 4.83 -6.70
C PRO A 178 21.61 4.15 -7.90
N THR A 179 22.51 4.85 -8.56
CA THR A 179 23.28 4.34 -9.73
C THR A 179 22.44 3.98 -10.96
N LYS A 180 21.14 4.34 -10.97
CA LYS A 180 20.23 4.07 -12.07
C LYS A 180 19.61 5.36 -12.60
N GLU A 181 19.36 5.37 -13.90
CA GLU A 181 18.59 6.47 -14.49
C GLU A 181 17.17 6.51 -13.94
N PRO A 182 16.62 7.70 -13.69
CA PRO A 182 15.27 7.83 -13.15
C PRO A 182 14.23 7.38 -14.18
N GLY A 183 13.21 6.65 -13.70
CA GLY A 183 12.00 6.40 -14.47
C GLY A 183 10.99 7.52 -14.24
N PHE A 184 10.28 7.92 -15.27
CA PHE A 184 9.19 8.89 -15.17
C PHE A 184 7.98 8.49 -16.00
N GLY A 185 6.81 8.93 -15.58
CA GLY A 185 5.57 8.65 -16.28
C GLY A 185 4.56 9.76 -16.10
N PHE A 186 3.73 9.92 -17.10
CA PHE A 186 2.59 10.83 -17.08
C PHE A 186 1.37 10.10 -17.63
N SER A 187 0.21 10.30 -17.01
CA SER A 187 -1.05 9.77 -17.53
C SER A 187 -2.19 10.76 -17.36
N GLN A 188 -3.09 10.75 -18.32
CA GLN A 188 -4.33 11.51 -18.34
C GLN A 188 -5.50 10.55 -18.43
N LEU A 189 -6.44 10.65 -17.50
CA LEU A 189 -7.68 9.89 -17.47
C LEU A 189 -8.86 10.84 -17.58
N VAL A 190 -9.77 10.53 -18.48
CA VAL A 190 -11.09 11.16 -18.62
C VAL A 190 -12.14 10.10 -18.41
N GLN A 191 -13.03 10.28 -17.46
CA GLN A 191 -14.15 9.40 -17.21
C GLN A 191 -15.45 10.19 -17.22
N GLY A 192 -16.47 9.65 -17.86
CA GLY A 192 -17.80 10.24 -17.92
C GLY A 192 -18.88 9.22 -17.56
N LYS A 193 -19.92 9.68 -16.89
CA LYS A 193 -21.14 8.94 -16.60
C LYS A 193 -22.26 9.54 -17.46
N MET A 194 -22.89 8.71 -18.24
CA MET A 194 -23.92 9.11 -19.22
C MET A 194 -25.19 8.30 -18.99
N LEU A 195 -26.27 8.76 -19.60
CA LEU A 195 -27.62 8.20 -19.47
C LEU A 195 -28.26 8.39 -18.08
N LYS A 196 -29.55 8.07 -17.99
CA LYS A 196 -30.27 8.10 -16.72
C LYS A 196 -29.67 7.07 -15.76
N GLU A 197 -29.61 7.40 -14.48
CA GLU A 197 -29.11 6.54 -13.40
C GLU A 197 -27.64 6.09 -13.56
N ASP A 198 -26.83 6.88 -14.31
CA ASP A 198 -25.42 6.54 -14.56
C ASP A 198 -25.21 5.16 -15.24
N ALA A 199 -26.16 4.73 -16.05
CA ALA A 199 -26.19 3.41 -16.67
C ALA A 199 -25.03 3.16 -17.66
N LEU A 200 -24.44 4.22 -18.23
CA LEU A 200 -23.26 4.13 -19.10
C LEU A 200 -22.08 4.88 -18.49
N ARG A 201 -20.97 4.18 -18.31
CA ARG A 201 -19.71 4.77 -17.89
C ARG A 201 -18.67 4.59 -18.98
N LEU A 202 -18.09 5.68 -19.44
CA LEU A 202 -17.01 5.68 -20.42
C LEU A 202 -15.73 6.21 -19.77
N GLY A 203 -14.61 5.60 -20.07
CA GLY A 203 -13.29 6.03 -19.64
C GLY A 203 -12.31 5.98 -20.79
N LEU A 204 -11.52 7.04 -20.92
CA LEU A 204 -10.39 7.11 -21.83
C LEU A 204 -9.15 7.42 -21.00
N MET A 205 -8.10 6.65 -21.19
CA MET A 205 -6.80 6.87 -20.57
C MET A 205 -5.72 6.91 -21.63
N ALA A 206 -4.86 7.89 -21.55
CA ALA A 206 -3.61 7.98 -22.30
C ALA A 206 -2.46 8.16 -21.33
N GLY A 207 -1.34 7.52 -21.59
CA GLY A 207 -0.15 7.64 -20.75
C GLY A 207 1.12 7.46 -21.53
N TYR A 208 2.16 8.12 -21.05
CA TYR A 208 3.54 7.94 -21.49
C TYR A 208 4.41 7.63 -20.29
N PHE A 209 5.32 6.68 -20.44
CA PHE A 209 6.29 6.34 -19.40
C PHE A 209 7.62 5.95 -20.02
N HIS A 210 8.68 6.28 -19.30
CA HIS A 210 10.05 5.89 -19.60
C HIS A 210 10.62 5.20 -18.37
N ALA A 211 11.08 3.97 -18.51
CA ALA A 211 11.63 3.17 -17.41
C ALA A 211 12.88 2.45 -17.93
N PRO A 212 14.06 3.09 -17.83
CA PRO A 212 15.29 2.56 -18.39
C PRO A 212 15.84 1.34 -17.62
N ASP A 213 15.43 1.15 -16.37
CA ASP A 213 15.89 0.06 -15.52
C ASP A 213 14.72 -0.60 -14.78
N TYR A 214 14.89 -1.89 -14.46
CA TYR A 214 13.91 -2.65 -13.69
C TYR A 214 13.63 -2.04 -12.31
N LEU A 215 14.61 -1.43 -11.66
CA LEU A 215 14.45 -0.80 -10.36
C LEU A 215 13.68 0.52 -10.40
N THR A 216 13.67 1.19 -11.56
CA THR A 216 12.96 2.46 -11.77
C THR A 216 11.66 2.31 -12.57
N ARG A 217 11.20 1.05 -12.77
CA ARG A 217 9.97 0.76 -13.49
C ARG A 217 8.76 1.44 -12.86
N ILE A 218 7.86 1.89 -13.71
CA ILE A 218 6.62 2.60 -13.35
C ILE A 218 5.43 1.70 -13.63
N TYR A 219 4.47 1.72 -12.73
CA TYR A 219 3.19 1.07 -12.89
C TYR A 219 2.10 2.13 -12.96
N ILE A 220 1.31 2.09 -14.00
CA ILE A 220 0.09 2.90 -14.16
C ILE A 220 -1.08 1.93 -14.11
N TYR A 221 -2.02 2.20 -13.22
CA TYR A 221 -3.23 1.39 -13.13
C TYR A 221 -4.23 1.87 -14.17
N GLU A 222 -4.58 0.98 -15.07
CA GLU A 222 -5.65 1.20 -16.04
C GLU A 222 -7.02 1.09 -15.35
N PRO A 223 -8.04 1.82 -15.83
CA PRO A 223 -9.40 1.64 -15.35
C PRO A 223 -9.86 0.21 -15.66
N SER A 224 -10.13 -0.59 -14.64
CA SER A 224 -10.71 -1.93 -14.84
C SER A 224 -12.17 -1.83 -15.28
N LEU A 225 -12.59 -2.80 -16.11
CA LEU A 225 -14.02 -3.01 -16.38
C LEU A 225 -14.72 -3.37 -15.06
N TRP A 226 -15.95 -2.90 -14.88
CA TRP A 226 -16.75 -3.28 -13.75
C TRP A 226 -17.01 -4.80 -13.81
N ASN A 227 -16.73 -5.53 -12.73
CA ASN A 227 -16.74 -7.00 -12.61
C ASN A 227 -15.55 -7.75 -13.24
N SER A 228 -14.45 -7.09 -13.59
CA SER A 228 -13.22 -7.84 -13.79
C SER A 228 -12.69 -8.24 -12.41
N THR A 229 -12.81 -9.51 -12.07
CA THR A 229 -12.09 -10.12 -10.95
C THR A 229 -10.61 -10.12 -11.33
N SER A 230 -9.83 -9.24 -10.70
CA SER A 230 -8.35 -9.29 -10.77
C SER A 230 -7.83 -10.27 -9.74
#